data_50c8ce1f3a7b9ebe5cd81ff0a9b83aec
#
_entry.id   50c8ce1f3a7b9ebe5cd81ff0a9b83aec
#
_cell.length_a   1.000
_cell.length_b   1.000
_cell.length_c   1.000
_cell.angle_alpha   90.00
_cell.angle_beta   90.00
_cell.angle_gamma   90.00
#
_symmetry.space_group_name_H-M   'P 1'
#
loop_
_entity.id
_entity.type
_entity.pdbx_description
1 polymer ?
#
loop_
_entity_poly.entity_id
_entity_poly.type
_entity_poly.pdbx_seq_one_letter_code
_entity_poly.pdbx_strand_id
1 'polypeptide(L)'
;EASEGCVLAKAENGFGAIVGVKCETDFVAKNEDDVNMVKAILEVAMTEKPADLEALKACKLGDFTVQDAVTERSGVTGEKMELSDYAFLVAPKVDAYNHLGNKLSALVAADAEDANAEILHGISMQVASMSPIALDADHVAQEVKDKELSVAIEKTKQDEVNRAVEQAVRKAGINPAHVDSDDHIESNMAKGWLTPEQAETARQIRATVPA
;
A
#
# COMPACT_ATOMS: atom_id res chain seq x y z
N GLU A 1 -8.70 2.54 -18.92
CA GLU A 1 -8.29 3.27 -17.74
C GLU A 1 -6.87 2.84 -17.34
N ALA A 2 -5.96 3.81 -17.19
CA ALA A 2 -4.54 3.51 -16.87
C ALA A 2 -4.44 2.98 -15.44
N SER A 3 -4.23 1.67 -15.29
CA SER A 3 -4.17 0.97 -14.01
C SER A 3 -2.76 0.56 -13.59
N GLU A 4 -1.79 0.68 -14.49
CA GLU A 4 -0.39 0.35 -14.29
C GLU A 4 0.48 1.60 -14.34
N GLY A 5 1.76 1.48 -14.05
CA GLY A 5 2.68 2.61 -14.11
C GLY A 5 4.07 2.31 -13.58
N CYS A 6 4.90 3.33 -13.69
CA CYS A 6 6.25 3.37 -13.16
C CYS A 6 6.42 4.60 -12.29
N VAL A 7 6.89 4.41 -11.06
CA VAL A 7 7.20 5.48 -10.11
C VAL A 7 8.65 5.36 -9.67
N LEU A 8 9.36 6.49 -9.67
CA LEU A 8 10.74 6.58 -9.24
C LEU A 8 10.98 7.81 -8.38
N ALA A 9 11.85 7.66 -7.40
CA ALA A 9 12.28 8.71 -6.49
C ALA A 9 13.80 8.85 -6.49
N LYS A 10 14.29 10.06 -6.27
CA LYS A 10 15.71 10.38 -6.09
C LYS A 10 15.86 11.48 -5.06
N ALA A 11 16.92 11.40 -4.28
CA ALA A 11 17.29 12.42 -3.30
C ALA A 11 18.78 12.75 -3.41
N GLU A 12 19.11 14.04 -3.40
CA GLU A 12 20.48 14.54 -3.47
C GLU A 12 20.55 15.97 -2.90
N ASN A 13 21.58 16.24 -2.09
CA ASN A 13 21.86 17.58 -1.59
C ASN A 13 20.67 18.32 -0.95
N GLY A 14 19.93 17.62 -0.09
CA GLY A 14 18.79 18.25 0.62
C GLY A 14 17.53 18.44 -0.21
N PHE A 15 17.47 17.84 -1.39
CA PHE A 15 16.29 17.84 -2.25
C PHE A 15 15.96 16.41 -2.69
N GLY A 16 14.69 16.04 -2.60
CA GLY A 16 14.19 14.76 -3.10
C GLY A 16 12.94 14.96 -3.95
N ALA A 17 12.83 14.21 -5.03
CA ALA A 17 11.66 14.22 -5.90
C ALA A 17 11.16 12.79 -6.16
N ILE A 18 9.87 12.68 -6.41
CA ILE A 18 9.19 11.46 -6.83
C ILE A 18 8.31 11.77 -8.02
N VAL A 19 8.40 10.95 -9.06
CA VAL A 19 7.59 11.10 -10.27
C VAL A 19 6.93 9.78 -10.62
N GLY A 20 5.70 9.83 -11.11
CA GLY A 20 4.93 8.67 -11.54
C GLY A 20 4.30 8.89 -12.91
N VAL A 21 4.50 7.92 -13.79
CA VAL A 21 3.87 7.87 -15.12
C VAL A 21 2.96 6.65 -15.16
N LYS A 22 1.68 6.89 -15.44
CA LYS A 22 0.66 5.84 -15.61
C LYS A 22 0.65 5.33 -17.05
N CYS A 23 0.32 4.07 -17.21
CA CYS A 23 0.08 3.40 -18.49
C CYS A 23 -1.01 2.33 -18.34
N GLU A 24 -1.34 1.63 -19.42
CA GLU A 24 -2.44 0.67 -19.41
C GLU A 24 -2.00 -0.73 -18.99
N THR A 25 -0.78 -1.16 -19.39
CA THR A 25 -0.27 -2.51 -19.10
C THR A 25 1.04 -2.49 -18.33
N ASP A 26 1.31 -3.57 -17.62
CA ASP A 26 2.59 -3.77 -16.92
C ASP A 26 3.76 -4.03 -17.90
N PHE A 27 3.48 -4.45 -19.13
CA PHE A 27 4.49 -4.59 -20.17
C PHE A 27 5.12 -3.23 -20.50
N VAL A 28 4.31 -2.20 -20.70
CA VAL A 28 4.79 -0.83 -20.93
C VAL A 28 5.43 -0.27 -19.66
N ALA A 29 4.84 -0.48 -18.50
CA ALA A 29 5.40 -0.03 -17.22
C ALA A 29 6.82 -0.57 -16.96
N LYS A 30 7.15 -1.76 -17.44
CA LYS A 30 8.46 -2.43 -17.29
C LYS A 30 9.39 -2.26 -18.49
N ASN A 31 8.90 -1.72 -19.59
CA ASN A 31 9.69 -1.52 -20.80
C ASN A 31 10.87 -0.58 -20.50
N GLU A 32 12.07 -0.94 -20.94
CA GLU A 32 13.29 -0.20 -20.64
C GLU A 32 13.25 1.24 -21.12
N ASP A 33 12.71 1.49 -22.32
CA ASP A 33 12.61 2.84 -22.88
C ASP A 33 11.66 3.72 -22.07
N ASP A 34 10.56 3.14 -21.60
CA ASP A 34 9.57 3.86 -20.77
C ASP A 34 10.12 4.13 -19.37
N VAL A 35 10.81 3.18 -18.77
CA VAL A 35 11.52 3.38 -17.50
C VAL A 35 12.62 4.45 -17.63
N ASN A 36 13.37 4.44 -18.74
CA ASN A 36 14.39 5.46 -19.00
C ASN A 36 13.78 6.84 -19.19
N MET A 37 12.61 6.95 -19.80
CA MET A 37 11.86 8.21 -19.86
C MET A 37 11.50 8.72 -18.45
N VAL A 38 10.99 7.86 -17.57
CA VAL A 38 10.68 8.25 -16.18
C VAL A 38 11.93 8.69 -15.45
N LYS A 39 13.06 8.01 -15.63
CA LYS A 39 14.36 8.42 -15.08
C LYS A 39 14.78 9.80 -15.58
N ALA A 40 14.61 10.06 -16.87
CA ALA A 40 14.94 11.36 -17.48
C ALA A 40 14.04 12.48 -16.93
N ILE A 41 12.76 12.22 -16.75
CA ILE A 41 11.82 13.16 -16.12
C ILE A 41 12.23 13.44 -14.67
N LEU A 42 12.61 12.41 -13.92
CA LEU A 42 13.09 12.56 -12.55
C LEU A 42 14.35 13.43 -12.47
N GLU A 43 15.30 13.27 -13.40
CA GLU A 43 16.49 14.11 -13.46
C GLU A 43 16.14 15.57 -13.78
N VAL A 44 15.16 15.84 -14.63
CA VAL A 44 14.63 17.18 -14.86
C VAL A 44 14.05 17.77 -13.58
N ALA A 45 13.25 16.98 -12.85
CA ALA A 45 12.69 17.41 -11.57
C ALA A 45 13.77 17.73 -10.54
N MET A 46 14.85 16.94 -10.48
CA MET A 46 15.98 17.16 -9.58
C MET A 46 16.77 18.42 -9.92
N THR A 47 16.89 18.74 -11.20
CA THR A 47 17.67 19.89 -11.70
C THR A 47 16.86 21.19 -11.65
N GLU A 48 15.66 21.17 -12.22
CA GLU A 48 14.81 22.37 -12.37
C GLU A 48 13.97 22.67 -11.12
N LYS A 49 13.71 21.68 -10.29
CA LYS A 49 12.95 21.78 -9.04
C LYS A 49 11.61 22.51 -9.23
N PRO A 50 10.76 22.05 -10.19
CA PRO A 50 9.49 22.73 -10.47
C PRO A 50 8.58 22.74 -9.26
N ALA A 51 7.72 23.75 -9.16
CA ALA A 51 6.86 23.97 -8.02
C ALA A 51 5.69 22.98 -7.94
N ASP A 52 5.24 22.45 -9.07
CA ASP A 52 4.10 21.55 -9.17
C ASP A 52 4.19 20.65 -10.43
N LEU A 53 3.20 19.78 -10.59
CA LEU A 53 3.12 18.84 -11.70
C LEU A 53 3.03 19.57 -13.06
N GLU A 54 2.25 20.63 -13.16
CA GLU A 54 2.09 21.38 -14.41
C GLU A 54 3.40 22.10 -14.81
N ALA A 55 4.12 22.63 -13.84
CA ALA A 55 5.44 23.20 -14.07
C ALA A 55 6.45 22.15 -14.52
N LEU A 56 6.40 20.91 -13.97
CA LEU A 56 7.23 19.80 -14.41
C LEU A 56 6.92 19.42 -15.86
N LYS A 57 5.66 19.30 -16.23
CA LYS A 57 5.23 19.01 -17.61
C LYS A 57 5.77 20.03 -18.63
N ALA A 58 5.88 21.29 -18.23
CA ALA A 58 6.37 22.37 -19.07
C ALA A 58 7.90 22.48 -19.11
N CYS A 59 8.62 21.79 -18.24
CA CYS A 59 10.09 21.77 -18.25
C CYS A 59 10.63 21.16 -19.55
N LYS A 60 11.80 21.62 -19.98
CA LYS A 60 12.47 21.07 -21.14
C LYS A 60 13.10 19.70 -20.84
N LEU A 61 12.94 18.77 -21.79
CA LEU A 61 13.60 17.49 -21.85
C LEU A 61 14.18 17.32 -23.26
N GLY A 62 15.47 17.61 -23.43
CA GLY A 62 16.08 17.73 -24.73
C GLY A 62 15.51 18.92 -25.53
N ASP A 63 15.11 18.67 -26.76
CA ASP A 63 14.52 19.70 -27.65
C ASP A 63 13.02 19.92 -27.43
N PHE A 64 12.40 19.08 -26.59
CA PHE A 64 10.96 19.07 -26.32
C PHE A 64 10.66 19.36 -24.85
N THR A 65 9.38 19.34 -24.47
CA THR A 65 8.97 19.39 -23.09
C THR A 65 8.82 17.97 -22.50
N VAL A 66 8.78 17.89 -21.18
CA VAL A 66 8.45 16.63 -20.47
C VAL A 66 7.10 16.08 -20.96
N GLN A 67 6.08 16.92 -21.12
CA GLN A 67 4.78 16.50 -21.65
C GLN A 67 4.87 15.93 -23.07
N ASP A 68 5.69 16.54 -23.93
CA ASP A 68 5.90 16.06 -25.30
C ASP A 68 6.55 14.65 -25.29
N ALA A 69 7.52 14.42 -24.41
CA ALA A 69 8.15 13.10 -24.28
C ALA A 69 7.15 12.02 -23.86
N VAL A 70 6.24 12.32 -22.93
CA VAL A 70 5.18 11.38 -22.52
C VAL A 70 4.21 11.13 -23.66
N THR A 71 3.83 12.17 -24.40
CA THR A 71 2.93 12.07 -25.55
C THR A 71 3.55 11.24 -26.68
N GLU A 72 4.83 11.44 -26.95
CA GLU A 72 5.58 10.64 -27.95
C GLU A 72 5.58 9.16 -27.57
N ARG A 73 5.90 8.84 -26.31
CA ARG A 73 5.88 7.45 -25.84
C ARG A 73 4.50 6.82 -25.92
N SER A 74 3.46 7.59 -25.61
CA SER A 74 2.07 7.14 -25.79
C SER A 74 1.77 6.78 -27.25
N GLY A 75 2.28 7.55 -28.20
CA GLY A 75 2.16 7.26 -29.63
C GLY A 75 2.93 6.03 -30.07
N VAL A 76 4.14 5.82 -29.55
CA VAL A 76 4.99 4.67 -29.89
C VAL A 76 4.45 3.37 -29.31
N THR A 77 3.99 3.39 -28.05
CA THR A 77 3.45 2.18 -27.39
C THR A 77 2.02 1.85 -27.80
N GLY A 78 1.27 2.83 -28.29
CA GLY A 78 -0.16 2.69 -28.58
C GLY A 78 -1.02 2.68 -27.31
N GLU A 79 -0.44 2.91 -26.15
CA GLU A 79 -1.16 3.00 -24.88
C GLU A 79 -1.28 4.45 -24.41
N LYS A 80 -2.35 4.76 -23.70
CA LYS A 80 -2.47 6.05 -23.02
C LYS A 80 -1.46 6.11 -21.88
N MET A 81 -0.53 7.07 -21.97
CA MET A 81 0.45 7.35 -20.93
C MET A 81 0.23 8.75 -20.37
N GLU A 82 0.42 8.90 -19.07
CA GLU A 82 0.19 10.15 -18.37
C GLU A 82 1.20 10.33 -17.25
N LEU A 83 1.90 11.48 -17.24
CA LEU A 83 2.63 11.94 -16.06
C LEU A 83 1.59 12.41 -15.03
N SER A 84 1.33 11.56 -14.03
CA SER A 84 0.22 11.74 -13.10
C SER A 84 0.64 12.26 -11.73
N ASP A 85 1.88 11.99 -11.34
CA ASP A 85 2.34 12.25 -9.99
C ASP A 85 3.71 12.93 -9.98
N TYR A 86 3.80 14.00 -9.21
CA TYR A 86 5.04 14.68 -8.86
C TYR A 86 4.93 15.25 -7.45
N ALA A 87 5.91 14.96 -6.63
CA ALA A 87 6.07 15.57 -5.32
C ALA A 87 7.55 15.75 -5.00
N PHE A 88 7.88 16.65 -4.12
CA PHE A 88 9.25 16.89 -3.67
C PHE A 88 9.32 17.24 -2.18
N LEU A 89 10.48 17.01 -1.60
CA LEU A 89 10.83 17.42 -0.24
C LEU A 89 12.13 18.22 -0.26
N VAL A 90 12.19 19.28 0.53
CA VAL A 90 13.40 20.07 0.77
C VAL A 90 13.68 20.04 2.27
N ALA A 91 14.84 19.52 2.65
CA ALA A 91 15.24 19.40 4.05
C ALA A 91 16.76 19.26 4.14
N PRO A 92 17.38 19.43 5.33
CA PRO A 92 18.80 19.19 5.51
C PRO A 92 19.25 17.81 5.03
N LYS A 93 18.41 16.79 5.21
CA LYS A 93 18.66 15.45 4.68
C LYS A 93 17.39 14.83 4.13
N VAL A 94 17.46 14.28 2.92
CA VAL A 94 16.35 13.58 2.27
C VAL A 94 16.84 12.23 1.76
N ASP A 95 16.03 11.20 1.97
CA ASP A 95 16.27 9.85 1.47
C ASP A 95 15.17 9.41 0.51
N ALA A 96 15.56 8.66 -0.51
CA ALA A 96 14.67 8.08 -1.49
C ALA A 96 14.77 6.55 -1.46
N TYR A 97 13.63 5.87 -1.52
CA TYR A 97 13.54 4.43 -1.67
C TYR A 97 12.71 4.07 -2.90
N ASN A 98 13.27 3.22 -3.75
CA ASN A 98 12.57 2.64 -4.89
C ASN A 98 12.43 1.13 -4.68
N HIS A 99 11.18 0.67 -4.65
CA HIS A 99 10.92 -0.76 -4.51
C HIS A 99 11.15 -1.47 -5.86
N LEU A 100 11.55 -2.74 -5.76
CA LEU A 100 11.78 -3.57 -6.93
C LEU A 100 10.51 -3.66 -7.79
N GLY A 101 10.65 -3.44 -9.09
CA GLY A 101 9.51 -3.41 -10.03
C GLY A 101 8.97 -2.00 -10.31
N ASN A 102 9.48 -0.96 -9.66
CA ASN A 102 9.15 0.45 -9.90
C ASN A 102 7.66 0.80 -9.79
N LYS A 103 6.93 0.09 -8.93
CA LYS A 103 5.50 0.35 -8.64
C LYS A 103 5.28 1.11 -7.33
N LEU A 104 6.32 1.26 -6.54
CA LEU A 104 6.27 1.86 -5.22
C LEU A 104 7.60 2.58 -4.92
N SER A 105 7.50 3.82 -4.53
CA SER A 105 8.64 4.63 -4.09
C SER A 105 8.26 5.47 -2.89
N ALA A 106 9.23 5.88 -2.11
CA ALA A 106 9.05 6.75 -0.96
C ALA A 106 10.15 7.79 -0.86
N LEU A 107 9.80 8.95 -0.30
CA LEU A 107 10.72 9.99 0.13
C LEU A 107 10.54 10.23 1.61
N VAL A 108 11.63 10.35 2.35
CA VAL A 108 11.63 10.73 3.75
C VAL A 108 12.67 11.82 3.98
N ALA A 109 12.29 12.84 4.74
CA ALA A 109 13.15 13.96 5.07
C ALA A 109 13.41 14.04 6.57
N ALA A 110 14.62 14.47 6.95
CA ALA A 110 14.99 14.79 8.32
C ALA A 110 15.42 16.25 8.42
N ASP A 111 15.11 16.87 9.54
CA ASP A 111 15.44 18.28 9.83
C ASP A 111 16.87 18.50 10.38
N ALA A 112 17.70 17.47 10.31
CA ALA A 112 19.09 17.50 10.77
C ALA A 112 20.04 16.95 9.70
N GLU A 113 21.11 17.67 9.41
CA GLU A 113 22.15 17.25 8.45
C GLU A 113 22.92 16.01 8.90
N ASP A 114 23.04 15.82 10.20
CA ASP A 114 23.75 14.70 10.84
C ASP A 114 22.86 13.47 11.05
N ALA A 115 21.62 13.48 10.55
CA ALA A 115 20.75 12.31 10.58
C ALA A 115 21.46 11.10 9.95
N ASN A 116 21.40 9.97 10.64
CA ASN A 116 22.04 8.75 10.17
C ASN A 116 21.37 8.26 8.87
N ALA A 117 22.16 8.18 7.79
CA ALA A 117 21.66 7.82 6.47
C ALA A 117 21.07 6.41 6.41
N GLU A 118 21.66 5.46 7.12
CA GLU A 118 21.18 4.07 7.16
C GLU A 118 19.84 3.94 7.88
N ILE A 119 19.70 4.65 9.01
CA ILE A 119 18.44 4.71 9.76
C ILE A 119 17.36 5.39 8.93
N LEU A 120 17.67 6.51 8.29
CA LEU A 120 16.73 7.23 7.44
C LEU A 120 16.27 6.38 6.26
N HIS A 121 17.17 5.63 5.65
CA HIS A 121 16.82 4.68 4.58
C HIS A 121 15.92 3.55 5.08
N GLY A 122 16.18 3.02 6.27
CA GLY A 122 15.30 2.03 6.92
C GLY A 122 13.88 2.58 7.16
N ILE A 123 13.76 3.85 7.54
CA ILE A 123 12.46 4.53 7.69
C ILE A 123 11.76 4.65 6.33
N SER A 124 12.48 5.03 5.27
CA SER A 124 11.93 5.09 3.91
C SER A 124 11.37 3.75 3.44
N MET A 125 12.06 2.66 3.75
CA MET A 125 11.59 1.29 3.46
C MET A 125 10.31 0.96 4.23
N GLN A 126 10.22 1.37 5.50
CA GLN A 126 8.99 1.18 6.30
C GLN A 126 7.83 2.02 5.79
N VAL A 127 8.07 3.27 5.40
CA VAL A 127 7.04 4.12 4.77
C VAL A 127 6.50 3.45 3.51
N ALA A 128 7.35 2.93 2.65
CA ALA A 128 6.94 2.20 1.46
C ALA A 128 6.12 0.95 1.81
N SER A 129 6.54 0.18 2.81
CA SER A 129 5.88 -1.05 3.22
C SER A 129 4.54 -0.83 3.95
N MET A 130 4.46 0.18 4.81
CA MET A 130 3.32 0.41 5.70
C MET A 130 2.29 1.38 5.13
N SER A 131 2.63 2.14 4.10
CA SER A 131 1.76 3.13 3.46
C SER A 131 1.02 4.04 4.46
N PRO A 132 1.75 4.76 5.32
CA PRO A 132 1.13 5.61 6.33
C PRO A 132 0.27 6.69 5.69
N ILE A 133 -0.87 7.00 6.28
CA ILE A 133 -1.82 8.00 5.77
C ILE A 133 -1.51 9.42 6.22
N ALA A 134 -0.65 9.58 7.21
CA ALA A 134 -0.24 10.88 7.74
C ALA A 134 1.14 10.78 8.41
N LEU A 135 1.77 11.92 8.62
CA LEU A 135 3.08 12.03 9.27
C LEU A 135 3.01 11.63 10.75
N ASP A 136 1.93 12.01 11.43
CA ASP A 136 1.69 11.71 12.85
C ASP A 136 0.19 11.60 13.15
N ALA A 137 -0.13 11.26 14.39
CA ALA A 137 -1.51 11.08 14.83
C ALA A 137 -2.38 12.35 14.76
N ASP A 138 -1.77 13.53 14.90
CA ASP A 138 -2.49 14.81 14.86
C ASP A 138 -2.93 15.17 13.45
N HIS A 139 -2.23 14.68 12.44
CA HIS A 139 -2.57 14.88 11.01
C HIS A 139 -3.53 13.81 10.46
N VAL A 140 -3.92 12.82 11.26
CA VAL A 140 -4.94 11.84 10.88
C VAL A 140 -6.33 12.46 11.11
N ALA A 141 -7.17 12.47 10.07
CA ALA A 141 -8.53 12.99 10.18
C ALA A 141 -9.34 12.25 11.26
N GLN A 142 -10.13 12.98 12.05
CA GLN A 142 -10.89 12.41 13.15
C GLN A 142 -11.87 11.32 12.69
N GLU A 143 -12.46 11.46 11.52
CA GLU A 143 -13.35 10.46 10.92
C GLU A 143 -12.64 9.11 10.70
N VAL A 144 -11.37 9.14 10.31
CA VAL A 144 -10.56 7.92 10.14
C VAL A 144 -10.31 7.26 11.48
N LYS A 145 -9.94 8.05 12.51
CA LYS A 145 -9.74 7.54 13.88
C LYS A 145 -11.00 6.90 14.43
N ASP A 146 -12.14 7.55 14.25
CA ASP A 146 -13.45 7.07 14.74
C ASP A 146 -13.85 5.77 14.03
N LYS A 147 -13.60 5.68 12.72
CA LYS A 147 -13.88 4.48 11.95
C LYS A 147 -12.99 3.30 12.40
N GLU A 148 -11.70 3.54 12.54
CA GLU A 148 -10.76 2.50 13.02
C GLU A 148 -11.08 2.04 14.43
N LEU A 149 -11.47 2.98 15.31
CA LEU A 149 -11.91 2.65 16.67
C LEU A 149 -13.17 1.77 16.65
N SER A 150 -14.18 2.12 15.85
CA SER A 150 -15.41 1.32 15.75
C SER A 150 -15.14 -0.08 15.20
N VAL A 151 -14.26 -0.22 14.22
CA VAL A 151 -13.83 -1.51 13.67
C VAL A 151 -13.09 -2.33 14.74
N ALA A 152 -12.20 -1.70 15.51
CA ALA A 152 -11.47 -2.36 16.58
C ALA A 152 -12.41 -2.85 17.72
N ILE A 153 -13.40 -2.05 18.08
CA ILE A 153 -14.42 -2.43 19.07
C ILE A 153 -15.24 -3.63 18.59
N GLU A 154 -15.72 -3.58 17.34
CA GLU A 154 -16.50 -4.67 16.75
C GLU A 154 -15.69 -5.96 16.67
N LYS A 155 -14.44 -5.87 16.22
CA LYS A 155 -13.52 -7.01 16.19
C LYS A 155 -13.28 -7.59 17.58
N THR A 156 -13.05 -6.75 18.60
CA THR A 156 -12.84 -7.21 19.97
C THR A 156 -14.05 -7.95 20.51
N LYS A 157 -15.27 -7.41 20.28
CA LYS A 157 -16.52 -8.10 20.65
C LYS A 157 -16.63 -9.46 19.97
N GLN A 158 -16.36 -9.52 18.69
CA GLN A 158 -16.39 -10.78 17.92
C GLN A 158 -15.37 -11.79 18.45
N ASP A 159 -14.15 -11.33 18.76
CA ASP A 159 -13.10 -12.19 19.32
C ASP A 159 -13.48 -12.74 20.70
N GLU A 160 -14.16 -11.95 21.55
CA GLU A 160 -14.66 -12.41 22.83
C GLU A 160 -15.77 -13.44 22.66
N VAL A 161 -16.70 -13.22 21.75
CA VAL A 161 -17.75 -14.19 21.40
C VAL A 161 -17.12 -15.49 20.91
N ASN A 162 -16.17 -15.41 19.99
CA ASN A 162 -15.48 -16.59 19.45
C ASN A 162 -14.77 -17.39 20.56
N ARG A 163 -14.09 -16.71 21.49
CA ARG A 163 -13.45 -17.36 22.65
C ARG A 163 -14.47 -18.04 23.56
N ALA A 164 -15.62 -17.39 23.83
CA ALA A 164 -16.67 -17.96 24.66
C ALA A 164 -17.29 -19.20 24.00
N VAL A 165 -17.54 -19.15 22.70
CA VAL A 165 -17.99 -20.32 21.90
C VAL A 165 -16.97 -21.45 21.97
N GLU A 166 -15.70 -21.14 21.73
CA GLU A 166 -14.62 -22.12 21.76
C GLU A 166 -14.51 -22.80 23.12
N GLN A 167 -14.59 -22.03 24.21
CA GLN A 167 -14.55 -22.58 25.57
C GLN A 167 -15.75 -23.48 25.88
N ALA A 168 -16.95 -23.06 25.44
CA ALA A 168 -18.17 -23.89 25.64
C ALA A 168 -18.09 -25.19 24.85
N VAL A 169 -17.60 -25.15 23.63
CA VAL A 169 -17.39 -26.33 22.78
C VAL A 169 -16.37 -27.29 23.41
N ARG A 170 -15.26 -26.78 23.94
CA ARG A 170 -14.25 -27.58 24.65
C ARG A 170 -14.82 -28.23 25.91
N LYS A 171 -15.64 -27.51 26.69
CA LYS A 171 -16.31 -28.04 27.86
C LYS A 171 -17.29 -29.18 27.51
N ALA A 172 -17.88 -29.13 26.33
CA ALA A 172 -18.74 -30.19 25.81
C ALA A 172 -17.98 -31.40 25.25
N GLY A 173 -16.62 -31.40 25.32
CA GLY A 173 -15.79 -32.49 24.84
C GLY A 173 -15.60 -32.54 23.32
N ILE A 174 -15.86 -31.41 22.63
CA ILE A 174 -15.76 -31.30 21.18
C ILE A 174 -14.50 -30.49 20.83
N ASN A 175 -13.78 -30.86 19.75
CA ASN A 175 -12.68 -30.08 19.25
C ASN A 175 -13.20 -28.83 18.50
N PRO A 176 -12.89 -27.61 18.94
CA PRO A 176 -13.38 -26.38 18.32
C PRO A 176 -13.06 -26.26 16.83
N ALA A 177 -11.93 -26.78 16.38
CA ALA A 177 -11.52 -26.75 14.98
C ALA A 177 -12.45 -27.59 14.06
N HIS A 178 -13.22 -28.51 14.62
CA HIS A 178 -14.16 -29.35 13.86
C HIS A 178 -15.54 -28.68 13.68
N VAL A 179 -15.80 -27.60 14.40
CA VAL A 179 -17.14 -26.98 14.51
C VAL A 179 -17.10 -25.46 14.39
N ASP A 180 -16.08 -24.92 13.75
CA ASP A 180 -15.86 -23.47 13.58
C ASP A 180 -16.79 -22.83 12.53
N SER A 181 -17.41 -23.64 11.67
CA SER A 181 -18.43 -23.24 10.70
C SER A 181 -19.44 -24.37 10.48
N ASP A 182 -20.62 -24.04 9.93
CA ASP A 182 -21.64 -25.03 9.62
C ASP A 182 -21.13 -26.03 8.54
N ASP A 183 -20.39 -25.54 7.56
CA ASP A 183 -19.77 -26.37 6.52
C ASP A 183 -18.75 -27.36 7.13
N HIS A 184 -17.97 -26.92 8.11
CA HIS A 184 -17.04 -27.80 8.83
C HIS A 184 -17.77 -28.84 9.69
N ILE A 185 -18.87 -28.48 10.34
CA ILE A 185 -19.70 -29.42 11.10
C ILE A 185 -20.21 -30.53 10.17
N GLU A 186 -20.79 -30.16 9.02
CA GLU A 186 -21.30 -31.14 8.06
C GLU A 186 -20.20 -32.03 7.46
N SER A 187 -19.11 -31.39 7.04
CA SER A 187 -17.95 -32.09 6.51
C SER A 187 -17.35 -33.10 7.51
N ASN A 188 -17.23 -32.71 8.78
CA ASN A 188 -16.65 -33.54 9.80
C ASN A 188 -17.62 -34.64 10.30
N MET A 189 -18.92 -34.40 10.23
CA MET A 189 -19.93 -35.49 10.38
C MET A 189 -19.79 -36.53 9.27
N ALA A 190 -19.68 -36.08 8.02
CA ALA A 190 -19.52 -37.00 6.88
C ALA A 190 -18.25 -37.85 6.97
N LYS A 191 -17.17 -37.30 7.55
CA LYS A 191 -15.90 -37.98 7.81
C LYS A 191 -15.93 -38.91 9.04
N GLY A 192 -16.99 -38.88 9.83
CA GLY A 192 -17.11 -39.65 11.07
C GLY A 192 -16.29 -39.07 12.24
N TRP A 193 -15.83 -37.83 12.14
CA TRP A 193 -15.08 -37.15 13.22
C TRP A 193 -16.01 -36.47 14.23
N LEU A 194 -17.27 -36.28 13.89
CA LEU A 194 -18.34 -35.79 14.76
C LEU A 194 -19.52 -36.76 14.73
N THR A 195 -20.10 -37.04 15.92
CA THR A 195 -21.39 -37.69 15.99
C THR A 195 -22.52 -36.70 15.69
N PRO A 196 -23.71 -37.16 15.26
CA PRO A 196 -24.89 -36.26 15.09
C PRO A 196 -25.23 -35.50 16.35
N GLU A 197 -25.05 -36.07 17.52
CA GLU A 197 -25.31 -35.45 18.83
C GLU A 197 -24.29 -34.33 19.12
N GLN A 198 -23.01 -34.56 18.85
CA GLN A 198 -21.97 -33.54 18.97
C GLN A 198 -22.20 -32.37 18.00
N ALA A 199 -22.60 -32.65 16.78
CA ALA A 199 -22.92 -31.62 15.77
C ALA A 199 -24.09 -30.75 16.24
N GLU A 200 -25.15 -31.32 16.76
CA GLU A 200 -26.31 -30.58 17.30
C GLU A 200 -25.90 -29.74 18.50
N THR A 201 -25.15 -30.28 19.43
CA THR A 201 -24.60 -29.54 20.59
C THR A 201 -23.76 -28.35 20.15
N ALA A 202 -22.89 -28.55 19.18
CA ALA A 202 -22.07 -27.44 18.65
C ALA A 202 -22.91 -26.33 17.98
N ARG A 203 -23.94 -26.70 17.20
CA ARG A 203 -24.86 -25.74 16.60
C ARG A 203 -25.61 -24.92 17.65
N GLN A 204 -26.09 -25.57 18.72
CA GLN A 204 -26.76 -24.90 19.82
C GLN A 204 -25.84 -23.92 20.56
N ILE A 205 -24.60 -24.32 20.84
CA ILE A 205 -23.60 -23.45 21.48
C ILE A 205 -23.33 -22.22 20.61
N ARG A 206 -23.12 -22.41 19.31
CA ARG A 206 -22.86 -21.30 18.37
C ARG A 206 -24.04 -20.36 18.22
N ALA A 207 -25.26 -20.84 18.38
CA ALA A 207 -26.48 -20.03 18.32
C ALA A 207 -26.78 -19.28 19.62
N THR A 208 -26.45 -19.84 20.79
CA THR A 208 -26.87 -19.32 22.10
C THR A 208 -25.80 -18.51 22.82
N VAL A 209 -24.53 -18.85 22.70
CA VAL A 209 -23.44 -18.15 23.41
C VAL A 209 -23.27 -16.69 22.97
N PRO A 210 -23.47 -16.31 21.68
CA PRO A 210 -23.39 -14.92 21.25
C PRO A 210 -24.52 -14.00 21.75
N ALA A 211 -25.58 -14.55 22.28
CA ALA A 211 -26.76 -13.80 22.71
C ALA A 211 -26.57 -13.05 24.05
#